data_4c85b944723caeede48dc3ef9d590f7e
#
_entry.id   4c85b944723caeede48dc3ef9d590f7e
#
_cell.length_a   1.000
_cell.length_b   1.000
_cell.length_c   1.000
_cell.angle_alpha   90.00
_cell.angle_beta   90.00
_cell.angle_gamma   90.00
#
_symmetry.space_group_name_H-M   'P 1'
#
loop_
_entity.id
_entity.type
_entity.pdbx_description
1 polymer ?
#
loop_
_entity_poly.entity_id
_entity_poly.type
_entity_poly.pdbx_seq_one_letter_code
_entity_poly.pdbx_strand_id
1 'polypeptide(L)'
;MGLCRKVIDMTYKEFLYGTYGRLSDINTELKSLIECINNETVEKDIYERFIDVNSDLSNLCKDITKQITKLELKEGFDETNYNYIKDEIRKEIDKLSDSEKVDRVLKKLGFSAYYSGSKMMKQAVLLWHEIGEGCRVTKEIYQEITPRNPERAERTIRFAIKDAYECESQEWKKIFGNRLKVTNKNVIALIEELIWK
;
A
#
# COMPACT_ATOMS: atom_id res chain seq x y z
N MET A 1 15.88 -16.13 -20.57
CA MET A 1 15.56 -14.69 -20.37
C MET A 1 15.22 -14.29 -18.91
N GLY A 2 14.79 -15.18 -18.02
CA GLY A 2 14.36 -14.84 -16.66
C GLY A 2 15.49 -14.46 -15.68
N LEU A 3 16.68 -15.06 -15.78
CA LEU A 3 17.80 -14.82 -14.86
C LEU A 3 18.43 -13.41 -15.01
N CYS A 4 18.52 -12.90 -16.25
CA CYS A 4 19.10 -11.57 -16.50
C CYS A 4 18.21 -10.44 -15.92
N ARG A 5 16.89 -10.59 -15.98
CA ARG A 5 15.94 -9.61 -15.42
C ARG A 5 15.99 -9.55 -13.90
N LYS A 6 16.09 -10.72 -13.21
CA LYS A 6 16.22 -10.77 -11.75
C LYS A 6 17.51 -10.12 -11.23
N VAL A 7 18.62 -10.28 -11.95
CA VAL A 7 19.90 -9.67 -11.57
C VAL A 7 19.85 -8.14 -11.72
N ILE A 8 19.23 -7.64 -12.80
CA ILE A 8 19.09 -6.19 -13.04
C ILE A 8 18.16 -5.56 -11.98
N ASP A 9 17.04 -6.21 -11.64
CA ASP A 9 16.12 -5.70 -10.64
C ASP A 9 16.74 -5.68 -9.22
N MET A 10 17.54 -6.69 -8.86
CA MET A 10 18.24 -6.75 -7.58
C MET A 10 19.31 -5.66 -7.46
N THR A 11 20.10 -5.43 -8.51
CA THR A 11 21.13 -4.38 -8.55
C THR A 11 20.50 -2.96 -8.48
N TYR A 12 19.36 -2.76 -9.13
CA TYR A 12 18.66 -1.48 -9.09
C TYR A 12 18.07 -1.18 -7.72
N LYS A 13 17.54 -2.20 -7.05
CA LYS A 13 17.02 -2.09 -5.69
C LYS A 13 18.11 -1.77 -4.67
N GLU A 14 19.25 -2.45 -4.73
CA GLU A 14 20.42 -2.16 -3.90
C GLU A 14 20.93 -0.73 -4.11
N PHE A 15 20.94 -0.27 -5.36
CA PHE A 15 21.27 1.12 -5.70
C PHE A 15 20.30 2.11 -5.07
N LEU A 16 18.98 1.86 -5.13
CA LEU A 16 17.97 2.73 -4.52
C LEU A 16 18.10 2.79 -2.99
N TYR A 17 18.31 1.64 -2.32
CA TYR A 17 18.54 1.63 -0.88
C TYR A 17 19.80 2.38 -0.48
N GLY A 18 20.90 2.16 -1.20
CA GLY A 18 22.14 2.88 -0.96
C GLY A 18 22.00 4.39 -1.18
N THR A 19 21.28 4.78 -2.21
CA THR A 19 21.01 6.20 -2.52
C THR A 19 20.11 6.82 -1.44
N TYR A 20 19.05 6.12 -1.03
CA TYR A 20 18.15 6.58 0.03
C TYR A 20 18.89 6.79 1.36
N GLY A 21 19.75 5.83 1.76
CA GLY A 21 20.56 5.94 2.97
C GLY A 21 21.41 7.21 2.96
N ARG A 22 22.18 7.43 1.89
CA ARG A 22 23.03 8.63 1.75
C ARG A 22 22.23 9.93 1.76
N LEU A 23 21.09 9.99 1.07
CA LEU A 23 20.23 11.17 1.06
C LEU A 23 19.59 11.43 2.43
N SER A 24 19.23 10.39 3.16
CA SER A 24 18.71 10.49 4.53
C SER A 24 19.76 11.05 5.49
N ASP A 25 21.02 10.61 5.36
CA ASP A 25 22.13 11.12 6.16
C ASP A 25 22.38 12.61 5.87
N ILE A 26 22.49 12.98 4.58
CA ILE A 26 22.65 14.38 4.16
C ILE A 26 21.48 15.25 4.66
N ASN A 27 20.25 14.77 4.61
CA ASN A 27 19.09 15.49 5.11
C ASN A 27 19.16 15.72 6.62
N THR A 28 19.72 14.76 7.36
CA THR A 28 19.91 14.89 8.82
C THR A 28 21.03 15.90 9.14
N GLU A 29 22.14 15.86 8.40
CA GLU A 29 23.22 16.84 8.55
C GLU A 29 22.77 18.26 8.20
N LEU A 30 22.00 18.44 7.12
CA LEU A 30 21.43 19.74 6.75
C LEU A 30 20.50 20.30 7.82
N LYS A 31 19.66 19.48 8.44
CA LYS A 31 18.82 19.92 9.56
C LYS A 31 19.64 20.41 10.75
N SER A 32 20.69 19.67 11.10
CA SER A 32 21.62 20.07 12.17
C SER A 32 22.31 21.39 11.85
N LEU A 33 22.75 21.59 10.61
CA LEU A 33 23.34 22.85 10.17
C LEU A 33 22.36 24.01 10.21
N ILE A 34 21.11 23.82 9.79
CA ILE A 34 20.05 24.84 9.87
C ILE A 34 19.81 25.26 11.34
N GLU A 35 19.79 24.28 12.27
CA GLU A 35 19.66 24.56 13.70
C GLU A 35 20.85 25.35 14.26
N CYS A 36 22.07 25.04 13.83
CA CYS A 36 23.27 25.82 14.21
C CYS A 36 23.25 27.22 13.65
N ILE A 37 22.85 27.41 12.39
CA ILE A 37 22.79 28.70 11.70
C ILE A 37 21.74 29.63 12.35
N ASN A 38 20.62 29.11 12.86
CA ASN A 38 19.62 29.88 13.53
C ASN A 38 20.15 30.61 14.80
N ASN A 39 21.29 30.20 15.32
CA ASN A 39 21.93 30.78 16.49
C ASN A 39 23.03 31.80 16.14
N GLU A 40 23.36 31.95 14.84
CA GLU A 40 24.41 32.87 14.37
C GLU A 40 23.82 33.89 13.37
N THR A 41 24.45 35.08 13.26
CA THR A 41 24.07 36.12 12.29
C THR A 41 24.53 35.73 10.87
N VAL A 42 23.77 34.84 10.23
CA VAL A 42 23.97 34.49 8.82
C VAL A 42 23.08 35.37 7.94
N GLU A 43 23.59 35.72 6.75
CA GLU A 43 22.80 36.45 5.76
C GLU A 43 21.51 35.70 5.44
N LYS A 44 20.38 36.38 5.49
CA LYS A 44 19.02 35.80 5.30
C LYS A 44 18.90 35.00 4.01
N ASP A 45 19.57 35.43 2.95
CA ASP A 45 19.59 34.74 1.64
C ASP A 45 20.22 33.33 1.72
N ILE A 46 21.28 33.19 2.50
CA ILE A 46 21.94 31.88 2.70
C ILE A 46 21.01 30.94 3.47
N TYR A 47 20.35 31.44 4.51
CA TYR A 47 19.42 30.67 5.31
C TYR A 47 18.21 30.18 4.48
N GLU A 48 17.61 31.06 3.67
CA GLU A 48 16.51 30.69 2.77
C GLU A 48 16.92 29.58 1.79
N ARG A 49 18.11 29.67 1.18
CA ARG A 49 18.65 28.62 0.29
C ARG A 49 18.85 27.26 1.00
N PHE A 50 19.27 27.27 2.27
CA PHE A 50 19.39 26.03 3.03
C PHE A 50 18.05 25.37 3.28
N ILE A 51 17.01 26.17 3.55
CA ILE A 51 15.63 25.67 3.72
C ILE A 51 15.13 25.03 2.42
N ASP A 52 15.34 25.69 1.26
CA ASP A 52 14.92 25.19 -0.03
C ASP A 52 15.61 23.85 -0.36
N VAL A 53 16.93 23.76 -0.19
CA VAL A 53 17.70 22.52 -0.43
C VAL A 53 17.21 21.40 0.49
N ASN A 54 16.93 21.68 1.75
CA ASN A 54 16.41 20.70 2.69
C ASN A 54 14.99 20.21 2.30
N SER A 55 14.16 21.11 1.79
CA SER A 55 12.83 20.78 1.26
C SER A 55 12.91 19.85 0.05
N ASP A 56 13.77 20.20 -0.92
CA ASP A 56 13.98 19.41 -2.13
C ASP A 56 14.53 18.01 -1.82
N LEU A 57 15.50 17.93 -0.91
CA LEU A 57 16.06 16.67 -0.46
C LEU A 57 15.01 15.79 0.23
N SER A 58 14.14 16.38 1.06
CA SER A 58 13.05 15.67 1.71
C SER A 58 12.03 15.12 0.70
N ASN A 59 11.74 15.87 -0.36
CA ASN A 59 10.86 15.42 -1.45
C ASN A 59 11.50 14.30 -2.25
N LEU A 60 12.79 14.38 -2.57
CA LEU A 60 13.52 13.33 -3.26
C LEU A 60 13.55 12.02 -2.43
N CYS A 61 13.78 12.10 -1.13
CA CYS A 61 13.69 10.95 -0.23
C CYS A 61 12.32 10.28 -0.26
N LYS A 62 11.23 11.07 -0.26
CA LYS A 62 9.85 10.55 -0.38
C LYS A 62 9.62 9.83 -1.70
N ASP A 63 10.14 10.35 -2.81
CA ASP A 63 9.97 9.75 -4.12
C ASP A 63 10.77 8.46 -4.28
N ILE A 64 11.99 8.41 -3.76
CA ILE A 64 12.78 7.17 -3.71
C ILE A 64 12.07 6.12 -2.84
N THR A 65 11.54 6.50 -1.68
CA THR A 65 10.78 5.59 -0.81
C THR A 65 9.58 5.01 -1.55
N LYS A 66 8.84 5.82 -2.32
CA LYS A 66 7.73 5.33 -3.15
C LYS A 66 8.21 4.31 -4.21
N GLN A 67 9.36 4.55 -4.84
CA GLN A 67 9.92 3.63 -5.83
C GLN A 67 10.37 2.32 -5.18
N ILE A 68 11.06 2.37 -4.04
CA ILE A 68 11.44 1.18 -3.27
C ILE A 68 10.20 0.36 -2.92
N THR A 69 9.16 1.00 -2.37
CA THR A 69 7.90 0.33 -2.03
C THR A 69 7.25 -0.32 -3.26
N LYS A 70 7.29 0.36 -4.42
CA LYS A 70 6.76 -0.18 -5.68
C LYS A 70 7.54 -1.41 -6.17
N LEU A 71 8.86 -1.42 -6.01
CA LEU A 71 9.71 -2.57 -6.35
C LEU A 71 9.47 -3.74 -5.38
N GLU A 72 9.40 -3.46 -4.08
CA GLU A 72 9.07 -4.46 -3.07
C GLU A 72 7.69 -5.08 -3.30
N LEU A 73 6.72 -4.29 -3.76
CA LEU A 73 5.42 -4.77 -4.17
C LEU A 73 5.49 -5.71 -5.39
N LYS A 74 6.42 -5.47 -6.33
CA LYS A 74 6.63 -6.34 -7.49
C LYS A 74 7.34 -7.66 -7.16
N GLU A 75 8.35 -7.63 -6.29
CA GLU A 75 9.16 -8.82 -5.97
C GLU A 75 8.43 -9.90 -5.15
N GLY A 76 7.39 -9.54 -4.40
CA GLY A 76 6.58 -10.52 -3.65
C GLY A 76 5.33 -10.95 -4.40
N PHE A 77 5.13 -10.41 -5.60
CA PHE A 77 3.97 -10.67 -6.43
C PHE A 77 4.35 -11.68 -7.51
N ASP A 78 4.00 -12.93 -7.30
CA ASP A 78 4.11 -13.94 -8.33
C ASP A 78 2.93 -13.77 -9.31
N GLU A 79 3.19 -13.06 -10.40
CA GLU A 79 2.20 -12.73 -11.42
C GLU A 79 1.54 -13.98 -12.02
N THR A 80 2.29 -15.09 -12.12
CA THR A 80 1.78 -16.34 -12.64
C THR A 80 0.78 -16.97 -11.67
N ASN A 81 1.13 -17.00 -10.39
CA ASN A 81 0.23 -17.49 -9.33
C ASN A 81 -0.98 -16.57 -9.15
N TYR A 82 -0.80 -15.26 -9.27
CA TYR A 82 -1.90 -14.30 -9.18
C TYR A 82 -2.92 -14.52 -10.30
N ASN A 83 -2.48 -14.61 -11.55
CA ASN A 83 -3.37 -14.82 -12.69
C ASN A 83 -4.11 -16.16 -12.59
N TYR A 84 -3.43 -17.21 -12.15
CA TYR A 84 -4.05 -18.50 -11.91
C TYR A 84 -5.17 -18.41 -10.85
N ILE A 85 -4.90 -17.78 -9.71
CA ILE A 85 -5.89 -17.61 -8.63
C ILE A 85 -7.06 -16.74 -9.10
N LYS A 86 -6.78 -15.67 -9.85
CA LYS A 86 -7.78 -14.78 -10.43
C LYS A 86 -8.75 -15.57 -11.33
N ASP A 87 -8.22 -16.40 -12.21
CA ASP A 87 -9.02 -17.23 -13.12
C ASP A 87 -9.85 -18.28 -12.37
N GLU A 88 -9.29 -18.93 -11.33
CA GLU A 88 -10.04 -19.85 -10.47
C GLU A 88 -11.18 -19.16 -9.73
N ILE A 89 -10.89 -18.02 -9.11
CA ILE A 89 -11.89 -17.22 -8.40
C ILE A 89 -13.02 -16.83 -9.36
N ARG A 90 -12.71 -16.33 -10.54
CA ARG A 90 -13.71 -15.89 -11.52
C ARG A 90 -14.63 -17.00 -11.99
N LYS A 91 -14.09 -18.16 -12.28
CA LYS A 91 -14.91 -19.34 -12.64
C LYS A 91 -15.90 -19.71 -11.55
N GLU A 92 -15.49 -19.55 -10.29
CA GLU A 92 -16.31 -19.90 -9.12
C GLU A 92 -17.40 -18.86 -8.82
N ILE A 93 -17.16 -17.58 -9.13
CA ILE A 93 -18.05 -16.48 -8.77
C ILE A 93 -18.92 -15.95 -9.91
N ASP A 94 -18.73 -16.44 -11.15
CA ASP A 94 -19.33 -15.88 -12.37
C ASP A 94 -20.86 -15.70 -12.28
N LYS A 95 -21.56 -16.61 -11.62
CA LYS A 95 -23.01 -16.61 -11.48
C LYS A 95 -23.54 -15.98 -10.21
N LEU A 96 -22.68 -15.44 -9.36
CA LEU A 96 -23.05 -14.86 -8.07
C LEU A 96 -23.40 -13.36 -8.23
N SER A 97 -24.25 -12.84 -7.33
CA SER A 97 -24.43 -11.40 -7.18
C SER A 97 -23.14 -10.74 -6.69
N ASP A 98 -22.96 -9.44 -6.94
CA ASP A 98 -21.74 -8.71 -6.54
C ASP A 98 -21.48 -8.81 -5.04
N SER A 99 -22.51 -8.75 -4.23
CA SER A 99 -22.42 -8.96 -2.78
C SER A 99 -21.89 -10.35 -2.41
N GLU A 100 -22.33 -11.39 -3.09
CA GLU A 100 -21.88 -12.78 -2.87
C GLU A 100 -20.46 -13.02 -3.40
N LYS A 101 -20.11 -12.38 -4.53
CA LYS A 101 -18.74 -12.41 -5.08
C LYS A 101 -17.75 -11.90 -4.06
N VAL A 102 -18.02 -10.73 -3.47
CA VAL A 102 -17.15 -10.15 -2.43
C VAL A 102 -17.05 -11.06 -1.21
N ASP A 103 -18.18 -11.60 -0.72
CA ASP A 103 -18.17 -12.53 0.42
C ASP A 103 -17.32 -13.77 0.14
N ARG A 104 -17.41 -14.32 -1.07
CA ARG A 104 -16.64 -15.49 -1.48
C ARG A 104 -15.15 -15.23 -1.50
N VAL A 105 -14.74 -14.10 -2.08
CA VAL A 105 -13.32 -13.69 -2.15
C VAL A 105 -12.78 -13.38 -0.77
N LEU A 106 -13.50 -12.63 0.06
CA LEU A 106 -13.11 -12.36 1.44
C LEU A 106 -12.88 -13.64 2.24
N LYS A 107 -13.80 -14.61 2.10
CA LYS A 107 -13.66 -15.92 2.78
C LYS A 107 -12.40 -16.66 2.30
N LYS A 108 -12.11 -16.68 1.01
CA LYS A 108 -10.88 -17.29 0.46
C LYS A 108 -9.63 -16.62 1.00
N LEU A 109 -9.64 -15.31 1.15
CA LEU A 109 -8.55 -14.54 1.70
C LEU A 109 -8.41 -14.66 3.24
N GLY A 110 -9.25 -15.46 3.90
CA GLY A 110 -9.17 -15.71 5.34
C GLY A 110 -9.92 -14.70 6.20
N PHE A 111 -10.74 -13.81 5.60
CA PHE A 111 -11.60 -12.92 6.39
C PHE A 111 -12.74 -13.69 7.03
N SER A 112 -12.92 -13.54 8.34
CA SER A 112 -14.03 -14.15 9.05
C SER A 112 -15.34 -13.38 8.81
N ALA A 113 -16.38 -14.09 8.37
CA ALA A 113 -17.70 -13.49 8.12
C ALA A 113 -18.37 -12.88 9.36
N TYR A 114 -17.96 -13.30 10.56
CA TYR A 114 -18.55 -12.87 11.82
C TYR A 114 -18.03 -11.53 12.33
N TYR A 115 -16.87 -11.08 11.87
CA TYR A 115 -16.25 -9.85 12.35
C TYR A 115 -16.79 -8.59 11.65
N SER A 116 -16.97 -7.53 12.43
CA SER A 116 -17.41 -6.22 11.92
C SER A 116 -16.44 -5.66 10.87
N GLY A 117 -15.15 -5.95 11.00
CA GLY A 117 -14.13 -5.53 10.04
C GLY A 117 -14.30 -6.16 8.67
N SER A 118 -14.70 -7.42 8.58
CA SER A 118 -14.99 -8.09 7.30
C SER A 118 -16.23 -7.51 6.64
N LYS A 119 -17.26 -7.15 7.42
CA LYS A 119 -18.45 -6.47 6.92
C LYS A 119 -18.12 -5.08 6.38
N MET A 120 -17.29 -4.32 7.08
CA MET A 120 -16.80 -3.01 6.62
C MET A 120 -15.90 -3.14 5.39
N MET A 121 -15.06 -4.17 5.32
CA MET A 121 -14.24 -4.46 4.15
C MET A 121 -15.13 -4.75 2.93
N LYS A 122 -16.17 -5.57 3.09
CA LYS A 122 -17.15 -5.84 2.02
C LYS A 122 -17.77 -4.55 1.49
N GLN A 123 -18.27 -3.70 2.39
CA GLN A 123 -18.83 -2.40 2.02
C GLN A 123 -17.80 -1.52 1.29
N ALA A 124 -16.55 -1.50 1.78
CA ALA A 124 -15.49 -0.74 1.17
C ALA A 124 -15.16 -1.20 -0.26
N VAL A 125 -15.15 -2.51 -0.51
CA VAL A 125 -14.91 -3.07 -1.85
C VAL A 125 -16.06 -2.73 -2.81
N LEU A 126 -17.31 -2.85 -2.37
CA LEU A 126 -18.47 -2.51 -3.20
C LEU A 126 -18.49 -1.02 -3.54
N LEU A 127 -18.28 -0.14 -2.55
CA LEU A 127 -18.19 1.31 -2.79
C LEU A 127 -17.01 1.67 -3.70
N TRP A 128 -15.87 1.01 -3.54
CA TRP A 128 -14.73 1.22 -4.43
C TRP A 128 -15.06 0.87 -5.87
N HIS A 129 -15.78 -0.23 -6.09
CA HIS A 129 -16.22 -0.63 -7.41
C HIS A 129 -17.20 0.39 -8.04
N GLU A 130 -18.14 0.91 -7.24
CA GLU A 130 -19.11 1.92 -7.70
C GLU A 130 -18.47 3.28 -8.02
N ILE A 131 -17.56 3.75 -7.18
CA ILE A 131 -16.94 5.08 -7.31
C ILE A 131 -15.77 5.07 -8.33
N GLY A 132 -15.00 3.98 -8.39
CA GLY A 132 -13.86 3.82 -9.28
C GLY A 132 -12.49 4.16 -8.66
N GLU A 133 -11.42 3.94 -9.43
CA GLU A 133 -10.02 3.98 -8.95
C GLU A 133 -9.53 5.34 -8.46
N GLY A 134 -10.15 6.42 -8.85
CA GLY A 134 -9.77 7.79 -8.47
C GLY A 134 -10.18 8.18 -7.05
N CYS A 135 -10.97 7.35 -6.35
CA CYS A 135 -11.56 7.72 -5.07
C CYS A 135 -10.54 7.84 -3.93
N ARG A 136 -10.84 8.74 -3.00
CA ARG A 136 -10.09 8.90 -1.75
C ARG A 136 -10.69 8.04 -0.66
N VAL A 137 -10.10 6.87 -0.39
CA VAL A 137 -10.62 5.85 0.53
C VAL A 137 -11.11 6.44 1.86
N THR A 138 -10.34 7.35 2.47
CA THR A 138 -10.71 7.94 3.76
C THR A 138 -11.90 8.88 3.66
N LYS A 139 -12.00 9.68 2.59
CA LYS A 139 -13.04 10.70 2.46
C LYS A 139 -14.34 10.19 1.83
N GLU A 140 -14.23 9.24 0.92
CA GLU A 140 -15.37 8.81 0.11
C GLU A 140 -15.90 7.45 0.56
N ILE A 141 -15.02 6.53 0.93
CA ILE A 141 -15.41 5.18 1.35
C ILE A 141 -15.65 5.10 2.85
N TYR A 142 -14.66 5.47 3.67
CA TYR A 142 -14.81 5.31 5.13
C TYR A 142 -15.85 6.25 5.72
N GLN A 143 -16.02 7.45 5.13
CA GLN A 143 -17.05 8.38 5.54
C GLN A 143 -18.43 7.84 5.22
N GLU A 144 -18.63 7.14 4.10
CA GLU A 144 -19.89 6.49 3.76
C GLU A 144 -20.21 5.31 4.70
N ILE A 145 -19.20 4.48 5.02
CA ILE A 145 -19.38 3.33 5.92
C ILE A 145 -19.66 3.77 7.36
N THR A 146 -18.95 4.78 7.86
CA THR A 146 -19.10 5.32 9.22
C THR A 146 -19.06 6.84 9.22
N PRO A 147 -20.16 7.53 8.88
CA PRO A 147 -20.17 9.00 8.71
C PRO A 147 -19.70 9.78 9.94
N ARG A 148 -19.98 9.27 11.15
CA ARG A 148 -19.61 9.95 12.41
C ARG A 148 -18.15 9.72 12.82
N ASN A 149 -17.51 8.65 12.33
CA ASN A 149 -16.15 8.30 12.72
C ASN A 149 -15.44 7.46 11.64
N PRO A 150 -14.98 8.07 10.53
CA PRO A 150 -14.28 7.38 9.44
C PRO A 150 -13.01 6.65 9.89
N GLU A 151 -12.32 7.16 10.90
CA GLU A 151 -11.12 6.54 11.45
C GLU A 151 -11.41 5.18 12.12
N ARG A 152 -12.65 5.02 12.62
CA ARG A 152 -13.09 3.72 13.15
C ARG A 152 -13.17 2.68 12.04
N ALA A 153 -13.71 3.03 10.87
CA ALA A 153 -13.75 2.12 9.72
C ALA A 153 -12.33 1.74 9.29
N GLU A 154 -11.43 2.72 9.17
CA GLU A 154 -10.04 2.48 8.81
C GLU A 154 -9.36 1.50 9.77
N ARG A 155 -9.45 1.76 11.08
CA ARG A 155 -8.85 0.89 12.10
C ARG A 155 -9.46 -0.51 12.09
N THR A 156 -10.78 -0.61 12.01
CA THR A 156 -11.49 -1.88 12.05
C THR A 156 -11.16 -2.75 10.82
N ILE A 157 -11.07 -2.14 9.63
CA ILE A 157 -10.63 -2.82 8.41
C ILE A 157 -9.16 -3.26 8.53
N ARG A 158 -8.29 -2.41 9.07
CA ARG A 158 -6.87 -2.76 9.28
C ARG A 158 -6.69 -3.97 10.20
N PHE A 159 -7.49 -4.06 11.27
CA PHE A 159 -7.50 -5.23 12.14
C PHE A 159 -7.99 -6.49 11.40
N ALA A 160 -9.06 -6.37 10.60
CA ALA A 160 -9.55 -7.52 9.83
C ALA A 160 -8.52 -8.01 8.79
N ILE A 161 -7.76 -7.11 8.17
CA ILE A 161 -6.65 -7.45 7.27
C ILE A 161 -5.55 -8.20 8.04
N LYS A 162 -5.20 -7.71 9.24
CA LYS A 162 -4.22 -8.37 10.09
C LYS A 162 -4.66 -9.77 10.50
N ASP A 163 -5.90 -9.93 10.95
CA ASP A 163 -6.47 -11.22 11.33
C ASP A 163 -6.50 -12.19 10.12
N ALA A 164 -6.90 -11.72 8.94
CA ALA A 164 -6.88 -12.53 7.71
C ALA A 164 -5.46 -12.97 7.33
N TYR A 165 -4.47 -12.11 7.52
CA TYR A 165 -3.06 -12.44 7.32
C TYR A 165 -2.59 -13.51 8.33
N GLU A 166 -2.95 -13.37 9.61
CA GLU A 166 -2.58 -14.31 10.68
C GLU A 166 -3.28 -15.68 10.52
N CYS A 167 -4.45 -15.73 9.88
CA CYS A 167 -5.14 -16.98 9.51
C CYS A 167 -4.39 -17.78 8.43
N GLU A 168 -3.32 -17.21 7.86
CA GLU A 168 -2.41 -17.89 6.93
C GLU A 168 -3.11 -18.60 5.75
N SER A 169 -4.19 -18.02 5.17
CA SER A 169 -4.82 -18.63 4.00
C SER A 169 -3.79 -18.80 2.88
N GLN A 170 -3.86 -19.93 2.17
CA GLN A 170 -2.92 -20.20 1.08
C GLN A 170 -3.04 -19.16 -0.03
N GLU A 171 -4.25 -18.69 -0.31
CA GLU A 171 -4.53 -17.66 -1.27
C GLU A 171 -3.91 -16.32 -0.88
N TRP A 172 -4.01 -15.94 0.40
CA TRP A 172 -3.35 -14.74 0.91
C TRP A 172 -1.85 -14.77 0.70
N LYS A 173 -1.21 -15.90 1.07
CA LYS A 173 0.24 -16.09 0.90
C LYS A 173 0.67 -16.05 -0.57
N LYS A 174 -0.11 -16.63 -1.47
CA LYS A 174 0.18 -16.62 -2.91
C LYS A 174 0.03 -15.23 -3.53
N ILE A 175 -0.94 -14.44 -3.06
CA ILE A 175 -1.25 -13.10 -3.58
C ILE A 175 -0.31 -12.04 -2.99
N PHE A 176 -0.14 -12.02 -1.68
CA PHE A 176 0.62 -10.98 -0.98
C PHE A 176 2.03 -11.40 -0.55
N GLY A 177 2.36 -12.69 -0.64
CA GLY A 177 3.62 -13.23 -0.11
C GLY A 177 3.71 -13.07 1.40
N ASN A 178 4.93 -13.02 1.93
CA ASN A 178 5.18 -12.86 3.38
C ASN A 178 5.18 -11.38 3.84
N ARG A 179 4.48 -10.49 3.19
CA ARG A 179 4.54 -9.05 3.46
C ARG A 179 3.65 -8.62 4.61
N LEU A 180 4.27 -8.06 5.65
CA LEU A 180 3.63 -7.50 6.84
C LEU A 180 2.94 -6.14 6.63
N LYS A 181 3.17 -5.42 5.52
CA LYS A 181 2.65 -4.05 5.31
C LYS A 181 1.78 -3.93 4.07
N VAL A 182 0.60 -4.53 4.14
CA VAL A 182 -0.42 -4.28 3.11
C VAL A 182 -1.33 -3.15 3.58
N THR A 183 -1.49 -2.10 2.77
CA THR A 183 -2.39 -0.99 3.11
C THR A 183 -3.85 -1.37 2.83
N ASN A 184 -4.79 -0.82 3.60
CA ASN A 184 -6.22 -1.04 3.37
C ASN A 184 -6.62 -0.77 1.91
N LYS A 185 -6.11 0.34 1.33
CA LYS A 185 -6.38 0.72 -0.05
C LYS A 185 -5.95 -0.37 -1.04
N ASN A 186 -4.75 -0.91 -0.86
CA ASN A 186 -4.21 -1.94 -1.76
C ASN A 186 -5.03 -3.23 -1.69
N VAL A 187 -5.49 -3.61 -0.50
CA VAL A 187 -6.33 -4.80 -0.32
C VAL A 187 -7.70 -4.61 -0.95
N ILE A 188 -8.33 -3.45 -0.74
CA ILE A 188 -9.63 -3.11 -1.35
C ILE A 188 -9.51 -3.16 -2.89
N ALA A 189 -8.51 -2.48 -3.45
CA ALA A 189 -8.28 -2.44 -4.89
C ALA A 189 -7.98 -3.82 -5.48
N LEU A 190 -7.20 -4.65 -4.77
CA LEU A 190 -6.89 -6.00 -5.21
C LEU A 190 -8.13 -6.91 -5.22
N ILE A 191 -8.96 -6.85 -4.18
CA ILE A 191 -10.21 -7.63 -4.12
C ILE A 191 -11.14 -7.23 -5.27
N GLU A 192 -11.25 -5.92 -5.52
CA GLU A 192 -12.02 -5.41 -6.65
C GLU A 192 -11.48 -5.94 -7.98
N GLU A 193 -10.16 -5.89 -8.17
CA GLU A 193 -9.51 -6.42 -9.38
C GLU A 193 -9.72 -7.92 -9.56
N LEU A 194 -9.63 -8.73 -8.50
CA LEU A 194 -9.88 -10.17 -8.53
C LEU A 194 -11.30 -10.51 -9.02
N ILE A 195 -12.26 -9.67 -8.69
CA ILE A 195 -13.67 -9.91 -8.96
C ILE A 195 -14.08 -9.40 -10.34
N TRP A 196 -13.71 -8.18 -10.71
CA TRP A 196 -14.29 -7.49 -11.88
C TRP A 196 -13.30 -7.17 -13.01
N LYS A 197 -11.98 -7.19 -12.77
CA LYS A 197 -10.95 -6.86 -13.78
C LYS A 197 -10.09 -8.06 -14.16
#